data_3f74ed976ceca94d2996f8d49ff96b88
#
_entry.id   3f74ed976ceca94d2996f8d49ff96b88
#
_cell.length_a   1.000
_cell.length_b   1.000
_cell.length_c   1.000
_cell.angle_alpha   90.00
_cell.angle_beta   90.00
_cell.angle_gamma   90.00
#
_symmetry.space_group_name_H-M   'P 1'
#
loop_
_entity.id
_entity.type
_entity.pdbx_description
1 polymer ?
#
loop_
_entity_poly.entity_id
_entity_poly.type
_entity_poly.pdbx_seq_one_letter_code
_entity_poly.pdbx_strand_id
1 'polypeptide(L)'
;MSPQALYDVLYMFKDIHSVVLDFASRLEDDQLHWRPRGYSTSIGFHLWHLARESDYLKAIILERTPQLVPEFGSPVEIWVKESLAQKWGFPTGLNATVGTGLSDEAVETLPIPRKDELMDYLQRSYDAVEEFVERLDQRYPDFENVDEELKKKLQNIRLNLLVFLTHDCRHLGMMECLKGLLTGFGSATEKRNR
;
A
#
# COMPACT_ATOMS: atom_id res chain seq x y z
N MET A 1 -8.67 -6.95 26.23
CA MET A 1 -8.23 -7.46 24.91
C MET A 1 -6.79 -7.88 25.05
N SER A 2 -6.41 -9.04 24.51
CA SER A 2 -5.06 -9.63 24.65
C SER A 2 -3.94 -8.69 24.17
N PRO A 3 -2.72 -8.78 24.78
CA PRO A 3 -1.58 -7.91 24.45
C PRO A 3 -1.00 -8.03 23.03
N GLN A 4 -1.53 -8.86 22.16
CA GLN A 4 -1.04 -9.09 20.78
C GLN A 4 -1.56 -8.07 19.76
N ALA A 5 -1.72 -6.81 20.14
CA ALA A 5 -2.51 -5.86 19.36
C ALA A 5 -1.96 -5.50 17.97
N LEU A 6 -0.65 -5.60 17.72
CA LEU A 6 -0.06 -5.32 16.40
C LEU A 6 0.44 -6.57 15.68
N TYR A 7 0.80 -7.63 16.40
CA TYR A 7 1.29 -8.87 15.80
C TYR A 7 0.32 -9.47 14.77
N ASP A 8 -0.96 -9.59 15.14
CA ASP A 8 -1.97 -10.15 14.24
C ASP A 8 -2.17 -9.27 12.99
N VAL A 9 -2.13 -7.94 13.18
CA VAL A 9 -2.22 -6.98 12.08
C VAL A 9 -1.02 -7.09 11.15
N LEU A 10 0.20 -7.17 11.70
CA LEU A 10 1.43 -7.36 10.94
C LEU A 10 1.40 -8.67 10.14
N TYR A 11 0.97 -9.76 10.77
CA TYR A 11 0.83 -11.04 10.07
C TYR A 11 -0.11 -10.94 8.87
N MET A 12 -1.25 -10.28 9.03
CA MET A 12 -2.22 -10.09 7.95
C MET A 12 -1.70 -9.14 6.86
N PHE A 13 -0.94 -8.09 7.21
CA PHE A 13 -0.26 -7.25 6.22
C PHE A 13 0.73 -8.06 5.38
N LYS A 14 1.62 -8.82 6.02
CA LYS A 14 2.57 -9.70 5.32
C LYS A 14 1.86 -10.70 4.40
N ASP A 15 0.74 -11.27 4.82
CA ASP A 15 -0.04 -12.20 3.98
C ASP A 15 -0.63 -11.48 2.75
N ILE A 16 -1.34 -10.37 2.94
CA ILE A 16 -1.97 -9.65 1.82
C ILE A 16 -0.94 -9.05 0.85
N HIS A 17 0.15 -8.46 1.36
CA HIS A 17 1.23 -7.92 0.53
C HIS A 17 1.88 -9.00 -0.32
N SER A 18 2.17 -10.16 0.30
CA SER A 18 2.69 -11.34 -0.41
C SER A 18 1.75 -11.79 -1.52
N VAL A 19 0.43 -11.80 -1.28
CA VAL A 19 -0.57 -12.18 -2.28
C VAL A 19 -0.63 -11.16 -3.42
N VAL A 20 -0.57 -9.86 -3.13
CA VAL A 20 -0.56 -8.79 -4.15
C VAL A 20 0.70 -8.89 -5.02
N LEU A 21 1.86 -9.07 -4.40
CA LEU A 21 3.14 -9.19 -5.11
C LEU A 21 3.18 -10.45 -5.99
N ASP A 22 2.76 -11.59 -5.47
CA ASP A 22 2.66 -12.84 -6.24
C ASP A 22 1.68 -12.70 -7.42
N PHE A 23 0.50 -12.11 -7.18
CA PHE A 23 -0.47 -11.82 -8.24
C PHE A 23 0.15 -10.96 -9.36
N ALA A 24 0.78 -9.84 -9.00
CA ALA A 24 1.37 -8.90 -9.94
C ALA A 24 2.58 -9.49 -10.69
N SER A 25 3.38 -10.35 -10.02
CA SER A 25 4.56 -10.98 -10.62
C SER A 25 4.23 -11.83 -11.85
N ARG A 26 3.04 -12.41 -11.90
CA ARG A 26 2.55 -13.30 -12.97
C ARG A 26 1.97 -12.57 -14.17
N LEU A 27 1.84 -11.26 -14.13
CA LEU A 27 1.26 -10.45 -15.20
C LEU A 27 2.36 -9.92 -16.13
N GLU A 28 2.04 -9.80 -17.39
CA GLU A 28 2.88 -9.09 -18.36
C GLU A 28 2.65 -7.58 -18.29
N ASP A 29 3.59 -6.78 -18.79
CA ASP A 29 3.53 -5.32 -18.71
C ASP A 29 2.29 -4.73 -19.41
N ASP A 30 1.90 -5.26 -20.56
CA ASP A 30 0.69 -4.85 -21.28
C ASP A 30 -0.59 -5.19 -20.53
N GLN A 31 -0.60 -6.28 -19.77
CA GLN A 31 -1.74 -6.66 -18.92
C GLN A 31 -1.93 -5.68 -17.75
N LEU A 32 -0.85 -5.12 -17.23
CA LEU A 32 -0.93 -4.11 -16.17
C LEU A 32 -1.61 -2.82 -16.65
N HIS A 33 -1.40 -2.45 -17.90
CA HIS A 33 -1.91 -1.21 -18.47
C HIS A 33 -3.27 -1.37 -19.16
N TRP A 34 -3.75 -2.59 -19.33
CA TRP A 34 -5.05 -2.83 -19.96
C TRP A 34 -6.21 -2.28 -19.13
N ARG A 35 -7.21 -1.72 -19.84
CA ARG A 35 -8.46 -1.19 -19.28
C ARG A 35 -9.66 -1.69 -20.04
N PRO A 36 -10.73 -2.14 -19.35
CA PRO A 36 -11.96 -2.50 -20.05
C PRO A 36 -12.60 -1.23 -20.65
N ARG A 37 -12.73 -1.18 -21.95
CA ARG A 37 -13.38 -0.08 -22.73
C ARG A 37 -12.85 1.34 -22.46
N GLY A 38 -11.67 1.49 -21.88
CA GLY A 38 -11.02 2.80 -21.66
C GLY A 38 -11.53 3.63 -20.48
N TYR A 39 -12.52 3.18 -19.73
CA TYR A 39 -13.14 3.99 -18.66
C TYR A 39 -12.84 3.53 -17.22
N SER A 40 -12.18 2.42 -17.05
CA SER A 40 -11.86 1.90 -15.73
C SER A 40 -10.39 2.07 -15.42
N THR A 41 -10.06 2.00 -14.12
CA THR A 41 -8.68 1.89 -13.65
C THR A 41 -8.02 0.62 -14.19
N SER A 42 -6.72 0.68 -14.47
CA SER A 42 -5.91 -0.50 -14.82
C SER A 42 -5.40 -1.22 -13.58
N ILE A 43 -4.90 -2.46 -13.74
CA ILE A 43 -4.20 -3.17 -12.67
C ILE A 43 -2.98 -2.35 -12.21
N GLY A 44 -2.22 -1.78 -13.14
CA GLY A 44 -1.07 -0.93 -12.83
C GLY A 44 -1.43 0.29 -11.99
N PHE A 45 -2.59 0.93 -12.26
CA PHE A 45 -3.09 1.98 -11.39
C PHE A 45 -3.30 1.49 -9.95
N HIS A 46 -3.95 0.33 -9.77
CA HIS A 46 -4.19 -0.21 -8.44
C HIS A 46 -2.89 -0.54 -7.70
N LEU A 47 -1.91 -1.13 -8.37
CA LEU A 47 -0.60 -1.40 -7.78
C LEU A 47 0.14 -0.12 -7.38
N TRP A 48 0.13 0.90 -8.25
CA TRP A 48 0.68 2.21 -7.92
C TRP A 48 -0.03 2.85 -6.73
N HIS A 49 -1.36 2.81 -6.72
CA HIS A 49 -2.17 3.35 -5.64
C HIS A 49 -1.86 2.66 -4.30
N LEU A 50 -1.77 1.33 -4.27
CA LEU A 50 -1.38 0.57 -3.08
C LEU A 50 0.03 0.93 -2.59
N ALA A 51 0.99 1.07 -3.51
CA ALA A 51 2.34 1.51 -3.17
C ALA A 51 2.34 2.91 -2.54
N ARG A 52 1.60 3.86 -3.16
CA ARG A 52 1.46 5.24 -2.66
C ARG A 52 0.81 5.30 -1.28
N GLU A 53 -0.27 4.53 -1.09
CA GLU A 53 -0.99 4.50 0.19
C GLU A 53 -0.13 3.89 1.31
N SER A 54 0.63 2.84 1.05
CA SER A 54 1.53 2.23 2.03
C SER A 54 2.69 3.17 2.40
N ASP A 55 3.31 3.83 1.42
CA ASP A 55 4.37 4.82 1.63
C ASP A 55 3.85 6.03 2.44
N TYR A 56 2.67 6.53 2.07
CA TYR A 56 1.99 7.61 2.78
C TYR A 56 1.57 7.21 4.20
N LEU A 57 1.10 5.97 4.42
CA LEU A 57 0.65 5.50 5.74
C LEU A 57 1.73 5.63 6.81
N LYS A 58 2.94 5.16 6.52
CA LYS A 58 4.07 5.30 7.43
C LYS A 58 4.39 6.77 7.70
N ALA A 59 4.44 7.60 6.66
CA ALA A 59 4.77 9.01 6.78
C ALA A 59 3.74 9.75 7.63
N ILE A 60 2.45 9.59 7.38
CA ILE A 60 1.38 10.28 8.11
C ILE A 60 1.27 9.83 9.57
N ILE A 61 1.56 8.56 9.87
CA ILE A 61 1.62 8.08 11.26
C ILE A 61 2.72 8.82 12.01
N LEU A 62 3.93 8.90 11.46
CA LEU A 62 5.08 9.57 12.08
C LEU A 62 4.87 11.08 12.19
N GLU A 63 4.26 11.71 11.19
CA GLU A 63 3.89 13.13 11.24
C GLU A 63 2.92 13.44 12.39
N ARG A 64 1.89 12.59 12.57
CA ARG A 64 0.88 12.73 13.62
C ARG A 64 1.34 12.29 15.01
N THR A 65 2.47 11.57 15.06
CA THR A 65 3.05 11.04 16.29
C THR A 65 4.54 11.38 16.37
N PRO A 66 4.91 12.67 16.45
CA PRO A 66 6.31 13.12 16.34
C PRO A 66 7.21 12.56 17.44
N GLN A 67 6.67 12.11 18.56
CA GLN A 67 7.43 11.42 19.62
C GLN A 67 8.01 10.07 19.17
N LEU A 68 7.49 9.46 18.09
CA LEU A 68 8.03 8.23 17.51
C LEU A 68 9.19 8.50 16.53
N VAL A 69 9.30 9.72 15.97
CA VAL A 69 10.29 10.06 14.95
C VAL A 69 11.75 9.77 15.34
N PRO A 70 12.21 10.07 16.59
CA PRO A 70 13.59 9.79 16.98
C PRO A 70 13.98 8.31 16.90
N GLU A 71 13.02 7.41 17.10
CA GLU A 71 13.26 5.97 17.10
C GLU A 71 12.92 5.32 15.75
N PHE A 72 11.86 5.78 15.08
CA PHE A 72 11.30 5.14 13.89
C PHE A 72 11.67 5.82 12.56
N GLY A 73 12.38 6.95 12.60
CA GLY A 73 12.89 7.63 11.42
C GLY A 73 12.02 8.79 10.93
N SER A 74 12.36 9.33 9.77
CA SER A 74 11.72 10.51 9.19
C SER A 74 10.33 10.22 8.62
N PRO A 75 9.34 11.15 8.74
CA PRO A 75 8.04 11.08 8.09
C PRO A 75 8.09 11.44 6.59
N VAL A 76 9.18 11.10 5.90
CA VAL A 76 9.34 11.40 4.47
C VAL A 76 9.09 10.13 3.65
N GLU A 77 8.15 10.23 2.74
CA GLU A 77 7.81 9.17 1.79
C GLU A 77 8.97 8.87 0.82
N ILE A 78 9.12 7.61 0.41
CA ILE A 78 10.03 7.18 -0.67
C ILE A 78 9.72 7.98 -1.95
N TRP A 79 8.42 8.14 -2.25
CA TRP A 79 7.90 8.93 -3.37
C TRP A 79 8.51 10.33 -3.45
N VAL A 80 8.56 11.03 -2.32
CA VAL A 80 9.11 12.39 -2.21
C VAL A 80 10.64 12.36 -2.23
N LYS A 81 11.24 11.49 -1.41
CA LYS A 81 12.70 11.39 -1.25
C LYS A 81 13.41 11.10 -2.57
N GLU A 82 12.81 10.26 -3.41
CA GLU A 82 13.39 9.84 -4.69
C GLU A 82 12.87 10.61 -5.89
N SER A 83 11.96 11.58 -5.66
CA SER A 83 11.35 12.40 -6.71
C SER A 83 10.65 11.54 -7.78
N LEU A 84 9.95 10.47 -7.36
CA LEU A 84 9.35 9.50 -8.29
C LEU A 84 8.28 10.15 -9.18
N ALA A 85 7.53 11.13 -8.68
CA ALA A 85 6.58 11.89 -9.48
C ALA A 85 7.24 12.51 -10.72
N GLN A 86 8.39 13.15 -10.53
CA GLN A 86 9.14 13.78 -11.63
C GLN A 86 9.77 12.74 -12.55
N LYS A 87 10.36 11.68 -11.98
CA LYS A 87 10.98 10.59 -12.77
C LYS A 87 9.98 9.92 -13.69
N TRP A 88 8.75 9.73 -13.22
CA TRP A 88 7.68 9.06 -13.99
C TRP A 88 6.82 10.04 -14.79
N GLY A 89 7.10 11.36 -14.71
CA GLY A 89 6.39 12.37 -15.52
C GLY A 89 4.99 12.70 -15.03
N PHE A 90 4.70 12.55 -13.74
CA PHE A 90 3.40 12.95 -13.17
C PHE A 90 3.18 14.46 -13.36
N PRO A 91 1.96 14.89 -13.74
CA PRO A 91 1.63 16.31 -13.84
C PRO A 91 1.83 17.04 -12.51
N THR A 92 2.31 18.28 -12.55
CA THR A 92 2.63 19.09 -11.37
C THR A 92 1.48 19.16 -10.35
N GLY A 93 0.23 19.21 -10.78
CA GLY A 93 -0.95 19.20 -9.90
C GLY A 93 -1.25 17.85 -9.24
N LEU A 94 -0.60 16.77 -9.67
CA LEU A 94 -0.82 15.40 -9.20
C LEU A 94 0.40 14.78 -8.50
N ASN A 95 1.46 15.54 -8.27
CA ASN A 95 2.71 15.05 -7.67
C ASN A 95 2.52 14.41 -6.29
N ALA A 96 1.60 14.96 -5.48
CA ALA A 96 1.36 14.52 -4.10
C ALA A 96 0.18 13.55 -3.99
N THR A 97 -0.52 13.25 -5.09
CA THR A 97 -1.71 12.38 -5.02
C THR A 97 -1.33 10.94 -4.67
N VAL A 98 -2.21 10.30 -3.94
CA VAL A 98 -2.21 8.84 -3.77
C VAL A 98 -3.19 8.15 -4.72
N GLY A 99 -3.96 8.92 -5.50
CA GLY A 99 -4.93 8.42 -6.48
C GLY A 99 -6.39 8.48 -6.01
N THR A 100 -6.63 8.65 -4.71
CA THR A 100 -7.99 8.71 -4.15
C THR A 100 -8.72 9.98 -4.61
N GLY A 101 -9.94 9.82 -5.14
CA GLY A 101 -10.80 10.93 -5.57
C GLY A 101 -10.47 11.53 -6.93
N LEU A 102 -9.57 10.93 -7.70
CA LEU A 102 -9.34 11.33 -9.09
C LEU A 102 -10.52 10.93 -9.99
N SER A 103 -10.82 11.77 -10.98
CA SER A 103 -11.77 11.41 -12.04
C SER A 103 -11.19 10.33 -12.97
N ASP A 104 -12.06 9.63 -13.70
CA ASP A 104 -11.62 8.61 -14.66
C ASP A 104 -10.69 9.19 -15.72
N GLU A 105 -10.95 10.43 -16.20
CA GLU A 105 -10.11 11.14 -17.15
C GLU A 105 -8.72 11.45 -16.55
N ALA A 106 -8.67 11.86 -15.29
CA ALA A 106 -7.39 12.11 -14.61
C ALA A 106 -6.59 10.82 -14.44
N VAL A 107 -7.25 9.73 -14.04
CA VAL A 107 -6.62 8.40 -13.90
C VAL A 107 -6.07 7.90 -15.24
N GLU A 108 -6.79 8.15 -16.34
CA GLU A 108 -6.36 7.73 -17.69
C GLU A 108 -5.05 8.41 -18.12
N THR A 109 -4.80 9.62 -17.65
CA THR A 109 -3.59 10.39 -17.99
C THR A 109 -2.40 10.12 -17.07
N LEU A 110 -2.56 9.34 -16.01
CA LEU A 110 -1.45 9.06 -15.10
C LEU A 110 -0.38 8.20 -15.80
N PRO A 111 0.88 8.63 -15.73
CA PRO A 111 2.00 7.92 -16.34
C PRO A 111 2.46 6.78 -15.42
N ILE A 112 1.63 5.75 -15.29
CA ILE A 112 1.99 4.56 -14.52
C ILE A 112 3.22 3.92 -15.18
N PRO A 113 4.32 3.69 -14.45
CA PRO A 113 5.56 3.20 -15.02
C PRO A 113 5.45 1.74 -15.45
N ARG A 114 6.50 1.24 -16.10
CA ARG A 114 6.62 -0.16 -16.47
C ARG A 114 6.63 -1.06 -15.23
N LYS A 115 6.30 -2.33 -15.44
CA LYS A 115 6.16 -3.33 -14.38
C LYS A 115 7.34 -3.39 -13.42
N ASP A 116 8.57 -3.42 -13.93
CA ASP A 116 9.79 -3.51 -13.12
C ASP A 116 9.95 -2.33 -12.13
N GLU A 117 9.78 -1.10 -12.60
CA GLU A 117 9.84 0.09 -11.75
C GLU A 117 8.68 0.15 -10.75
N LEU A 118 7.47 -0.23 -11.20
CA LEU A 118 6.28 -0.25 -10.36
C LEU A 118 6.41 -1.28 -9.23
N MET A 119 6.87 -2.48 -9.56
CA MET A 119 7.05 -3.57 -8.60
C MET A 119 8.15 -3.27 -7.59
N ASP A 120 9.25 -2.63 -8.01
CA ASP A 120 10.31 -2.18 -7.10
C ASP A 120 9.76 -1.18 -6.08
N TYR A 121 8.99 -0.17 -6.53
CA TYR A 121 8.41 0.80 -5.63
C TYR A 121 7.37 0.18 -4.69
N LEU A 122 6.50 -0.69 -5.20
CA LEU A 122 5.49 -1.41 -4.40
C LEU A 122 6.16 -2.25 -3.30
N GLN A 123 7.16 -3.06 -3.66
CA GLN A 123 7.89 -3.90 -2.70
C GLN A 123 8.51 -3.04 -1.59
N ARG A 124 9.24 -1.97 -1.95
CA ARG A 124 9.89 -1.10 -0.96
C ARG A 124 8.91 -0.36 -0.06
N SER A 125 7.75 0.02 -0.60
CA SER A 125 6.69 0.66 0.19
C SER A 125 6.08 -0.32 1.19
N TYR A 126 5.85 -1.57 0.79
CA TYR A 126 5.38 -2.64 1.66
C TYR A 126 6.41 -2.99 2.74
N ASP A 127 7.66 -3.20 2.35
CA ASP A 127 8.75 -3.48 3.30
C ASP A 127 8.88 -2.38 4.35
N ALA A 128 8.77 -1.12 3.94
CA ALA A 128 8.91 0.03 4.84
C ALA A 128 7.78 0.12 5.87
N VAL A 129 6.54 -0.21 5.52
CA VAL A 129 5.42 -0.21 6.48
C VAL A 129 5.45 -1.45 7.36
N GLU A 130 5.80 -2.62 6.82
CA GLU A 130 5.95 -3.85 7.59
C GLU A 130 7.05 -3.73 8.64
N GLU A 131 8.24 -3.27 8.26
CA GLU A 131 9.34 -3.00 9.19
C GLU A 131 8.94 -2.01 10.28
N PHE A 132 8.24 -0.95 9.90
CA PHE A 132 7.73 0.03 10.86
C PHE A 132 6.79 -0.60 11.88
N VAL A 133 5.80 -1.39 11.43
CA VAL A 133 4.82 -2.06 12.32
C VAL A 133 5.51 -3.11 13.18
N GLU A 134 6.44 -3.89 12.64
CA GLU A 134 7.21 -4.89 13.39
C GLU A 134 8.02 -4.25 14.52
N ARG A 135 8.73 -3.16 14.23
CA ARG A 135 9.49 -2.42 15.25
C ARG A 135 8.57 -1.78 16.30
N LEU A 136 7.38 -1.32 15.87
CA LEU A 136 6.39 -0.75 16.77
C LEU A 136 5.83 -1.82 17.72
N ASP A 137 5.55 -3.02 17.23
CA ASP A 137 5.10 -4.16 18.02
C ASP A 137 6.17 -4.59 19.02
N GLN A 138 7.43 -4.71 18.59
CA GLN A 138 8.57 -5.04 19.45
C GLN A 138 8.77 -4.01 20.57
N ARG A 139 8.59 -2.74 20.27
CA ARG A 139 8.80 -1.63 21.21
C ARG A 139 7.65 -1.47 22.21
N TYR A 140 6.42 -1.74 21.78
CA TYR A 140 5.18 -1.53 22.53
C TYR A 140 4.24 -2.74 22.46
N PRO A 141 4.66 -3.94 22.91
CA PRO A 141 3.96 -5.20 22.64
C PRO A 141 2.55 -5.29 23.23
N ASP A 142 2.29 -4.58 24.32
CA ASP A 142 1.02 -4.65 25.06
C ASP A 142 0.35 -3.28 25.27
N PHE A 143 1.00 -2.18 24.87
CA PHE A 143 0.57 -0.80 25.13
C PHE A 143 0.33 -0.46 26.62
N GLU A 144 0.77 -1.32 27.55
CA GLU A 144 0.49 -1.16 28.98
C GLU A 144 1.53 -0.29 29.71
N ASN A 145 2.78 -0.29 29.22
CA ASN A 145 3.90 0.42 29.85
C ASN A 145 4.19 1.79 29.22
N VAL A 146 3.15 2.51 28.81
CA VAL A 146 3.22 3.84 28.23
C VAL A 146 2.21 4.76 28.91
N ASP A 147 2.42 6.09 28.80
CA ASP A 147 1.42 7.04 29.27
C ASP A 147 0.11 6.96 28.47
N GLU A 148 -0.98 7.47 29.04
CA GLU A 148 -2.32 7.39 28.46
C GLU A 148 -2.43 8.12 27.10
N GLU A 149 -1.64 9.17 26.88
CA GLU A 149 -1.63 9.89 25.60
C GLU A 149 -1.02 9.01 24.48
N LEU A 150 0.15 8.42 24.75
CA LEU A 150 0.81 7.52 23.81
C LEU A 150 -0.03 6.24 23.58
N LYS A 151 -0.61 5.68 24.63
CA LYS A 151 -1.51 4.52 24.53
C LYS A 151 -2.67 4.79 23.55
N LYS A 152 -3.33 5.93 23.66
CA LYS A 152 -4.40 6.34 22.75
C LYS A 152 -3.90 6.48 21.32
N LYS A 153 -2.70 7.04 21.11
CA LYS A 153 -2.11 7.17 19.77
C LYS A 153 -1.79 5.81 19.17
N LEU A 154 -1.21 4.88 19.91
CA LEU A 154 -0.93 3.50 19.48
C LEU A 154 -2.22 2.75 19.10
N GLN A 155 -3.30 2.92 19.87
CA GLN A 155 -4.61 2.36 19.52
C GLN A 155 -5.15 2.93 18.22
N ASN A 156 -5.00 4.23 17.99
CA ASN A 156 -5.40 4.87 16.74
C ASN A 156 -4.55 4.39 15.55
N ILE A 157 -3.24 4.19 15.75
CA ILE A 157 -2.35 3.60 14.75
C ILE A 157 -2.87 2.21 14.37
N ARG A 158 -3.17 1.35 15.35
CA ARG A 158 -3.73 0.02 15.09
C ARG A 158 -5.03 0.07 14.28
N LEU A 159 -5.94 0.98 14.60
CA LEU A 159 -7.19 1.14 13.85
C LEU A 159 -6.93 1.59 12.40
N ASN A 160 -6.01 2.53 12.19
CA ASN A 160 -5.60 2.95 10.84
C ASN A 160 -5.02 1.78 10.05
N LEU A 161 -4.11 0.99 10.65
CA LEU A 161 -3.55 -0.20 10.00
C LEU A 161 -4.65 -1.18 9.56
N LEU A 162 -5.68 -1.42 10.38
CA LEU A 162 -6.80 -2.29 10.01
C LEU A 162 -7.62 -1.72 8.84
N VAL A 163 -7.79 -0.40 8.77
CA VAL A 163 -8.44 0.26 7.63
C VAL A 163 -7.63 0.04 6.35
N PHE A 164 -6.32 0.22 6.39
CA PHE A 164 -5.44 -0.01 5.23
C PHE A 164 -5.41 -1.47 4.81
N LEU A 165 -5.41 -2.41 5.75
CA LEU A 165 -5.51 -3.84 5.45
C LEU A 165 -6.78 -4.17 4.66
N THR A 166 -7.93 -3.63 5.07
CA THR A 166 -9.20 -3.83 4.33
C THR A 166 -9.19 -3.15 2.96
N HIS A 167 -8.48 -2.03 2.84
CA HIS A 167 -8.27 -1.31 1.60
C HIS A 167 -7.46 -2.16 0.60
N ASP A 168 -6.37 -2.78 1.03
CA ASP A 168 -5.53 -3.63 0.20
C ASP A 168 -6.30 -4.86 -0.30
N CYS A 169 -7.06 -5.52 0.59
CA CYS A 169 -7.93 -6.64 0.21
C CYS A 169 -8.95 -6.24 -0.87
N ARG A 170 -9.55 -5.04 -0.75
CA ARG A 170 -10.50 -4.53 -1.74
C ARG A 170 -9.84 -4.29 -3.09
N HIS A 171 -8.65 -3.68 -3.11
CA HIS A 171 -7.92 -3.43 -4.36
C HIS A 171 -7.41 -4.71 -5.00
N LEU A 172 -6.99 -5.70 -4.22
CA LEU A 172 -6.66 -7.03 -4.74
C LEU A 172 -7.86 -7.63 -5.47
N GLY A 173 -9.06 -7.63 -4.86
CA GLY A 173 -10.27 -8.13 -5.51
C GLY A 173 -10.63 -7.38 -6.80
N MET A 174 -10.39 -6.07 -6.88
CA MET A 174 -10.57 -5.29 -8.11
C MET A 174 -9.56 -5.72 -9.20
N MET A 175 -8.29 -5.91 -8.84
CA MET A 175 -7.26 -6.37 -9.78
C MET A 175 -7.54 -7.80 -10.27
N GLU A 176 -7.98 -8.69 -9.40
CA GLU A 176 -8.39 -10.06 -9.76
C GLU A 176 -9.58 -10.04 -10.73
N CYS A 177 -10.55 -9.16 -10.51
CA CYS A 177 -11.66 -8.96 -11.44
C CYS A 177 -11.18 -8.46 -12.82
N LEU A 178 -10.29 -7.47 -12.86
CA LEU A 178 -9.71 -6.95 -14.11
C LEU A 178 -8.94 -8.04 -14.87
N LYS A 179 -8.13 -8.84 -14.17
CA LYS A 179 -7.44 -9.99 -14.76
C LYS A 179 -8.45 -10.98 -15.35
N GLY A 180 -9.50 -11.30 -14.61
CA GLY A 180 -10.56 -12.20 -15.08
C GLY A 180 -11.25 -11.70 -16.36
N LEU A 181 -11.53 -10.40 -16.43
CA LEU A 181 -12.09 -9.77 -17.64
C LEU A 181 -11.14 -9.81 -18.84
N LEU A 182 -9.85 -9.64 -18.59
CA LEU A 182 -8.82 -9.67 -19.63
C LEU A 182 -8.56 -11.08 -20.17
N THR A 183 -8.44 -12.06 -19.29
CA THR A 183 -7.95 -13.41 -19.63
C THR A 183 -9.06 -14.46 -19.75
N GLY A 184 -10.28 -14.14 -19.32
CA GLY A 184 -11.38 -15.11 -19.19
C GLY A 184 -11.27 -16.04 -17.98
N PHE A 185 -10.24 -15.90 -17.15
CA PHE A 185 -10.01 -16.72 -15.95
C PHE A 185 -9.88 -15.87 -14.70
N GLY A 186 -10.80 -16.05 -13.77
CA GLY A 186 -10.72 -15.40 -12.44
C GLY A 186 -9.71 -16.11 -11.54
N SER A 187 -8.97 -15.33 -10.75
CA SER A 187 -7.96 -15.85 -9.81
C SER A 187 -8.56 -16.61 -8.63
N ALA A 188 -9.86 -16.43 -8.32
CA ALA A 188 -10.55 -17.12 -7.24
C ALA A 188 -10.54 -18.66 -7.39
N THR A 189 -10.37 -19.17 -8.61
CA THR A 189 -10.31 -20.61 -8.93
C THR A 189 -8.89 -21.14 -9.10
N GLU A 190 -7.89 -20.28 -9.10
CA GLU A 190 -6.49 -20.68 -9.16
C GLU A 190 -6.04 -21.25 -7.81
N LYS A 191 -5.42 -22.42 -7.80
CA LYS A 191 -4.77 -22.95 -6.59
C LYS A 191 -3.59 -22.04 -6.25
N ARG A 192 -3.65 -21.38 -5.10
CA ARG A 192 -2.48 -20.69 -4.54
C ARG A 192 -1.49 -21.77 -4.08
N ASN A 193 -0.29 -21.77 -4.63
CA ASN A 193 0.81 -22.54 -4.08
C ASN A 193 1.24 -21.82 -2.78
N ARG A 194 0.68 -22.25 -1.65
CA ARG A 194 1.10 -21.79 -0.31
C ARG A 194 2.32 -22.58 0.14
#